data_3f321fcd966be3aae7993d55364e7498
#
_entry.id   3f321fcd966be3aae7993d55364e7498
#
_cell.length_a   1.000
_cell.length_b   1.000
_cell.length_c   1.000
_cell.angle_alpha   90.00
_cell.angle_beta   90.00
_cell.angle_gamma   90.00
#
_symmetry.space_group_name_H-M   'P 1'
#
loop_
_entity.id
_entity.type
_entity.pdbx_description
1 polymer ?
#
loop_
_entity_poly.entity_id
_entity_poly.type
_entity_poly.pdbx_seq_one_letter_code
_entity_poly.pdbx_strand_id
1 'polypeptide(L)'
;MTIIFAPRALRDLHDIETYLAARSPPGSRNVLAAIKSAIDDLEHFPRIGVPIDAEPRYRLPVRRYPYLIFYRLAGVDVFMLHIRHGA
;
A
#
# COMPACT_ATOMS: atom_id res chain seq x y z
N MET A 1 8.27 -3.15 13.84
CA MET A 1 7.77 -1.83 13.42
C MET A 1 6.27 -1.85 13.38
N THR A 2 5.64 -0.75 13.73
CA THR A 2 4.18 -0.67 13.72
C THR A 2 3.70 -0.06 12.42
N ILE A 3 2.73 -0.72 11.79
CA ILE A 3 2.08 -0.20 10.58
C ILE A 3 0.86 0.60 11.03
N ILE A 4 0.81 1.86 10.65
CA ILE A 4 -0.28 2.76 10.99
C ILE A 4 -0.90 3.27 9.70
N PHE A 5 -2.21 3.12 9.55
CA PHE A 5 -2.94 3.54 8.36
C PHE A 5 -3.52 4.93 8.52
N ALA A 6 -3.15 5.85 7.63
CA ALA A 6 -3.84 7.11 7.53
C ALA A 6 -5.30 6.85 7.07
N PRO A 7 -6.25 7.71 7.47
CA PRO A 7 -7.64 7.54 7.03
C PRO A 7 -7.79 7.42 5.52
N ARG A 8 -7.01 8.18 4.75
CA ARG A 8 -7.01 8.11 3.30
C ARG A 8 -6.61 6.72 2.80
N ALA A 9 -5.59 6.10 3.40
CA ALA A 9 -5.15 4.77 2.99
C ALA A 9 -6.24 3.73 3.21
N LEU A 10 -6.97 3.83 4.31
CA LEU A 10 -8.10 2.93 4.58
C LEU A 10 -9.22 3.13 3.56
N ARG A 11 -9.53 4.38 3.22
CA ARG A 11 -10.52 4.66 2.18
C ARG A 11 -10.09 4.11 0.83
N ASP A 12 -8.81 4.28 0.49
CA ASP A 12 -8.27 3.77 -0.76
C ASP A 12 -8.43 2.25 -0.86
N LEU A 13 -8.12 1.53 0.22
CA LEU A 13 -8.29 0.08 0.26
C LEU A 13 -9.75 -0.32 0.07
N HIS A 14 -10.65 0.38 0.75
CA HIS A 14 -12.08 0.12 0.63
C HIS A 14 -12.57 0.37 -0.80
N ASP A 15 -12.13 1.47 -1.41
CA ASP A 15 -12.53 1.83 -2.77
C ASP A 15 -12.01 0.82 -3.80
N ILE A 16 -10.76 0.37 -3.63
CA ILE A 16 -10.18 -0.66 -4.50
C ILE A 16 -10.99 -1.95 -4.37
N GLU A 17 -11.28 -2.37 -3.14
CA GLU A 17 -12.09 -3.57 -2.91
C GLU A 17 -13.45 -3.47 -3.56
N THR A 18 -14.16 -2.36 -3.33
CA THR A 18 -15.50 -2.14 -3.87
C THR A 18 -15.49 -2.16 -5.39
N TYR A 19 -14.53 -1.46 -6.00
CA TYR A 19 -14.42 -1.39 -7.45
C TYR A 19 -14.18 -2.77 -8.06
N LEU A 20 -13.23 -3.52 -7.51
CA LEU A 20 -12.85 -4.82 -8.05
C LEU A 20 -13.88 -5.91 -7.76
N ALA A 21 -14.51 -5.90 -6.60
CA ALA A 21 -15.52 -6.89 -6.23
C ALA A 21 -16.73 -6.82 -7.15
N ALA A 22 -17.08 -5.63 -7.64
CA ALA A 22 -18.18 -5.44 -8.58
C ALA A 22 -17.87 -6.04 -9.96
N ARG A 23 -16.58 -6.20 -10.30
CA ARG A 23 -16.13 -6.70 -11.61
C ARG A 23 -15.70 -8.14 -11.57
N SER A 24 -14.93 -8.51 -10.53
CA SER A 24 -14.38 -9.86 -10.40
C SER A 24 -14.05 -10.12 -8.92
N PRO A 25 -14.91 -10.83 -8.18
CA PRO A 25 -14.61 -11.18 -6.80
C PRO A 25 -13.26 -11.90 -6.61
N PRO A 26 -12.88 -12.88 -7.48
CA PRO A 26 -11.55 -13.48 -7.39
C PRO A 26 -10.43 -12.47 -7.61
N GLY A 27 -10.59 -11.54 -8.56
CA GLY A 27 -9.61 -10.49 -8.82
C GLY A 27 -9.45 -9.57 -7.64
N SER A 28 -10.54 -9.20 -6.98
CA SER A 28 -10.50 -8.40 -5.76
C SER A 28 -9.67 -9.10 -4.68
N ARG A 29 -9.95 -10.37 -4.42
CA ARG A 29 -9.19 -11.12 -3.40
C ARG A 29 -7.71 -11.18 -3.73
N ASN A 30 -7.37 -11.41 -5.00
CA ASN A 30 -5.98 -11.52 -5.43
C ASN A 30 -5.22 -10.21 -5.28
N VAL A 31 -5.83 -9.09 -5.64
CA VAL A 31 -5.21 -7.77 -5.50
C VAL A 31 -5.04 -7.41 -4.03
N LEU A 32 -6.06 -7.63 -3.22
CA LEU A 32 -5.96 -7.33 -1.79
C LEU A 32 -4.91 -8.19 -1.10
N ALA A 33 -4.78 -9.46 -1.48
CA ALA A 33 -3.74 -10.33 -0.95
C ALA A 33 -2.35 -9.82 -1.34
N ALA A 34 -2.17 -9.33 -2.57
CA ALA A 34 -0.90 -8.77 -3.03
C ALA A 34 -0.55 -7.48 -2.28
N ILE A 35 -1.53 -6.61 -2.05
CA ILE A 35 -1.34 -5.39 -1.26
C ILE A 35 -0.96 -5.75 0.19
N LYS A 36 -1.66 -6.70 0.79
CA LYS A 36 -1.36 -7.16 2.14
C LYS A 36 0.05 -7.71 2.25
N SER A 37 0.47 -8.51 1.26
CA SER A 37 1.82 -9.06 1.23
C SER A 37 2.87 -7.96 1.17
N ALA A 38 2.64 -6.91 0.37
CA ALA A 38 3.55 -5.78 0.28
C ALA A 38 3.64 -5.04 1.63
N ILE A 39 2.51 -4.87 2.32
CA ILE A 39 2.48 -4.24 3.63
C ILE A 39 3.22 -5.09 4.67
N ASP A 40 3.05 -6.41 4.62
CA ASP A 40 3.78 -7.33 5.49
C ASP A 40 5.29 -7.21 5.28
N ASP A 41 5.73 -7.05 4.03
CA ASP A 41 7.15 -6.82 3.73
C ASP A 41 7.66 -5.53 4.37
N LEU A 42 6.86 -4.47 4.38
CA LEU A 42 7.24 -3.20 5.01
C LEU A 42 7.45 -3.33 6.52
N GLU A 43 6.75 -4.23 7.16
CA GLU A 43 6.90 -4.48 8.58
C GLU A 43 8.31 -5.00 8.90
N HIS A 44 8.91 -5.76 7.99
CA HIS A 44 10.24 -6.33 8.14
C HIS A 44 11.33 -5.51 7.44
N PHE A 45 10.99 -4.87 6.33
CA PHE A 45 11.94 -4.12 5.50
C PHE A 45 11.37 -2.75 5.14
N PRO A 46 11.33 -1.81 6.09
CA PRO A 46 10.61 -0.55 5.89
C PRO A 46 11.21 0.35 4.81
N ARG A 47 12.43 0.09 4.36
CA ARG A 47 13.10 0.92 3.36
C ARG A 47 13.15 0.29 1.97
N ILE A 48 12.36 -0.75 1.72
CA ILE A 48 12.37 -1.41 0.41
C ILE A 48 11.75 -0.56 -0.70
N GLY A 49 10.92 0.43 -0.36
CA GLY A 49 10.34 1.33 -1.34
C GLY A 49 11.35 2.30 -1.92
N VAL A 50 10.96 2.96 -3.01
CA VAL A 50 11.78 3.98 -3.66
C VAL A 50 11.57 5.32 -2.96
N PRO A 51 12.62 6.00 -2.48
CA PRO A 51 12.48 7.33 -1.90
C PRO A 51 11.90 8.30 -2.94
N ILE A 52 11.00 9.19 -2.50
CA ILE A 52 10.29 10.09 -3.42
C ILE A 52 10.90 11.49 -3.42
N ASP A 53 11.26 12.01 -2.25
CA ASP A 53 11.78 13.38 -2.11
C ASP A 53 12.71 13.46 -0.90
N ALA A 54 12.99 14.69 -0.44
CA ALA A 54 13.90 14.92 0.68
C ALA A 54 13.33 14.46 2.02
N GLU A 55 12.01 14.24 2.12
CA GLU A 55 11.38 13.72 3.31
C GLU A 55 11.44 12.19 3.32
N PRO A 56 11.30 11.53 4.49
CA PRO A 56 11.36 10.07 4.56
C PRO A 56 10.08 9.42 4.02
N ARG A 57 9.72 9.74 2.78
CA ARG A 57 8.58 9.16 2.07
C ARG A 57 9.04 8.23 0.98
N TYR A 58 8.26 7.19 0.77
CA TYR A 58 8.60 6.10 -0.15
C TYR A 58 7.41 5.70 -0.98
N ARG A 59 7.71 5.14 -2.13
CA ARG A 59 6.73 4.53 -3.04
C ARG A 59 7.09 3.07 -3.21
N LEU A 60 6.13 2.18 -2.98
CA LEU A 60 6.33 0.74 -3.16
C LEU A 60 5.34 0.21 -4.18
N PRO A 61 5.80 -0.25 -5.35
CA PRO A 61 4.92 -0.93 -6.30
C PRO A 61 4.44 -2.27 -5.75
N VAL A 62 3.17 -2.58 -5.97
CA VAL A 62 2.61 -3.89 -5.65
C VAL A 62 2.96 -4.85 -6.77
N ARG A 63 3.47 -6.03 -6.43
CA ARG A 63 3.87 -7.03 -7.43
C ARG A 63 2.66 -7.55 -8.21
N ARG A 64 2.80 -7.62 -9.53
CA ARG A 64 1.82 -8.15 -10.50
C ARG A 64 0.63 -7.24 -10.78
N TYR A 65 0.39 -6.23 -9.97
CA TYR A 65 -0.78 -5.38 -10.13
C TYR A 65 -0.37 -3.91 -10.18
N PRO A 66 -1.06 -3.07 -10.95
CA PRO A 66 -0.65 -1.68 -11.16
C PRO A 66 -1.05 -0.76 -10.01
N TYR A 67 -0.69 -1.13 -8.78
CA TYR A 67 -0.96 -0.30 -7.61
C TYR A 67 0.33 0.15 -6.96
N LEU A 68 0.31 1.37 -6.42
CA LEU A 68 1.43 1.98 -5.71
C LEU A 68 1.01 2.28 -4.28
N ILE A 69 1.87 1.88 -3.33
CA ILE A 69 1.69 2.19 -1.92
C ILE A 69 2.63 3.32 -1.57
N PHE A 70 2.09 4.41 -1.03
CA PHE A 70 2.87 5.54 -0.56
C PHE A 70 2.89 5.52 0.95
N TYR A 71 4.10 5.56 1.52
CA TYR A 71 4.26 5.49 2.96
C TYR A 71 5.37 6.41 3.43
N ARG A 72 5.39 6.68 4.74
CA ARG A 72 6.38 7.52 5.39
C ARG A 72 6.91 6.78 6.62
N LEU A 73 8.20 6.96 6.91
CA LEU A 73 8.80 6.42 8.11
C LEU A 73 8.90 7.52 9.16
N ALA A 74 8.55 7.19 10.40
CA ALA A 74 8.71 8.09 11.53
C ALA A 74 9.05 7.26 12.77
N GLY A 75 10.29 7.37 13.25
CA GLY A 75 10.76 6.56 14.35
C GLY A 75 10.70 5.08 14.02
N VAL A 76 9.94 4.33 14.82
CA VAL A 76 9.74 2.89 14.61
C VAL A 76 8.43 2.58 13.86
N ASP A 77 7.74 3.62 13.39
CA ASP A 77 6.44 3.46 12.77
C ASP A 77 6.49 3.65 11.27
N VAL A 78 5.66 2.89 10.55
CA VAL A 78 5.43 3.04 9.11
C VAL A 78 4.02 3.57 8.92
N PHE A 79 3.91 4.79 8.38
CA PHE A 79 2.63 5.41 8.11
C PHE A 79 2.21 5.17 6.67
N MET A 80 1.16 4.40 6.49
CA MET A 80 0.56 4.17 5.18
C MET A 80 -0.25 5.39 4.81
N LEU A 81 0.24 6.18 3.83
CA LEU A 81 -0.35 7.47 3.48
C LEU A 81 -1.51 7.33 2.51
N HIS A 82 -1.29 6.65 1.41
CA HIS A 82 -2.33 6.36 0.43
C HIS A 82 -1.90 5.24 -0.51
N ILE A 83 -2.87 4.67 -1.21
CA ILE A 83 -2.67 3.60 -2.18
C ILE A 83 -3.45 4.01 -3.42
N ARG A 84 -2.79 3.94 -4.59
CA ARG A 84 -3.46 4.35 -5.82
C ARG A 84 -3.06 3.47 -6.99
N HIS A 85 -3.87 3.50 -8.03
CA HIS A 85 -3.56 2.88 -9.31
C HIS A 85 -2.36 3.60 -9.93
N GLY A 86 -1.35 2.84 -10.35
CA GLY A 86 -0.08 3.40 -10.81
C GLY A 86 0.05 3.56 -12.31
N ALA A 87 -1.02 3.37 -13.05
CA ALA A 87 -1.00 3.50 -14.50
C ALA A 87 -1.02 4.96 -14.94
#